data_9bb97a38db79b03f4a0ac457aac05b01
#
_entry.id   9bb97a38db79b03f4a0ac457aac05b01
#
_cell.length_a   1.000
_cell.length_b   1.000
_cell.length_c   1.000
_cell.angle_alpha   90.00
_cell.angle_beta   90.00
_cell.angle_gamma   90.00
#
_symmetry.space_group_name_H-M   'P 1'
#
loop_
_entity.id
_entity.type
_entity.pdbx_description
1 polymer ?
#
loop_
_entity_poly.entity_id
_entity_poly.type
_entity_poly.pdbx_seq_one_letter_code
_entity_poly.pdbx_strand_id
1 'polypeptide(L)'
;MAMSPALRNSIIAALGTGAVSIATVMVSGKTGLEGREHYPYKDVVGIVTVCDGHTGSDIVWDKYYSDKECDALTRKDMTRIAAQVYPHIKVQTTETQRAAIYSFAYNVGATATINSTLLKKLNAKDYAGACSELKRWVYAGGKKWKGLMNRRDVEYEVCTWSKK
;
A
#
# COMPACT_ATOMS: atom_id res chain seq x y z
N MET A 1 2.34 -15.06 5.85
CA MET A 1 2.74 -15.75 4.63
C MET A 1 3.83 -14.96 3.95
N ALA A 2 4.84 -15.62 3.41
CA ALA A 2 5.93 -14.93 2.72
C ALA A 2 5.42 -14.26 1.43
N MET A 3 6.10 -13.20 1.03
CA MET A 3 5.88 -12.52 -0.24
C MET A 3 6.07 -13.49 -1.42
N SER A 4 5.18 -13.43 -2.41
CA SER A 4 5.33 -14.28 -3.60
C SER A 4 6.62 -13.95 -4.35
N PRO A 5 7.24 -14.93 -5.02
CA PRO A 5 8.45 -14.66 -5.82
C PRO A 5 8.22 -13.61 -6.91
N ALA A 6 7.05 -13.61 -7.54
CA ALA A 6 6.70 -12.62 -8.57
C ALA A 6 6.68 -11.20 -8.01
N LEU A 7 6.03 -11.01 -6.87
CA LEU A 7 5.98 -9.70 -6.21
C LEU A 7 7.38 -9.27 -5.74
N ARG A 8 8.13 -10.18 -5.14
CA ARG A 8 9.51 -9.92 -4.72
C ARG A 8 10.38 -9.43 -5.88
N ASN A 9 10.32 -10.12 -7.02
CA ASN A 9 11.09 -9.74 -8.21
C ASN A 9 10.67 -8.35 -8.74
N SER A 10 9.38 -8.04 -8.72
CA SER A 10 8.87 -6.72 -9.11
C SER A 10 9.38 -5.61 -8.18
N ILE A 11 9.43 -5.88 -6.88
CA ILE A 11 9.96 -4.93 -5.88
C ILE A 11 11.47 -4.75 -6.10
N ILE A 12 12.21 -5.83 -6.30
CA ILE A 12 13.66 -5.76 -6.58
C ILE A 12 13.94 -4.90 -7.81
N ALA A 13 13.14 -5.08 -8.88
CA ALA A 13 13.27 -4.28 -10.09
C ALA A 13 12.98 -2.79 -9.86
N ALA A 14 12.15 -2.46 -8.88
CA ALA A 14 11.78 -1.09 -8.55
C ALA A 14 12.74 -0.42 -7.55
N LEU A 15 13.65 -1.16 -6.93
CA LEU A 15 14.60 -0.58 -5.97
C LEU A 15 15.43 0.53 -6.64
N GLY A 16 15.59 1.65 -5.94
CA GLY A 16 16.29 2.83 -6.46
C GLY A 16 15.43 3.79 -7.27
N THR A 17 14.16 3.44 -7.55
CA THR A 17 13.23 4.32 -8.31
C THR A 17 12.39 5.22 -7.43
N GLY A 18 12.42 5.04 -6.12
CA GLY A 18 11.72 5.85 -5.14
C GLY A 18 10.55 5.13 -4.47
N ALA A 19 10.15 5.63 -3.32
CA ALA A 19 9.14 5.01 -2.46
C ALA A 19 7.78 4.87 -3.12
N VAL A 20 7.33 5.87 -3.88
CA VAL A 20 6.03 5.82 -4.59
C VAL A 20 6.02 4.72 -5.63
N SER A 21 7.10 4.55 -6.38
CA SER A 21 7.21 3.49 -7.39
C SER A 21 7.18 2.11 -6.76
N ILE A 22 7.93 1.89 -5.68
CA ILE A 22 7.93 0.62 -4.95
C ILE A 22 6.53 0.33 -4.37
N ALA A 23 5.92 1.30 -3.71
CA ALA A 23 4.58 1.15 -3.13
C ALA A 23 3.53 0.83 -4.22
N THR A 24 3.61 1.50 -5.36
CA THR A 24 2.73 1.23 -6.50
C THR A 24 2.87 -0.22 -6.97
N VAL A 25 4.10 -0.70 -7.12
CA VAL A 25 4.37 -2.10 -7.48
C VAL A 25 3.80 -3.07 -6.45
N MET A 26 3.90 -2.75 -5.15
CA MET A 26 3.38 -3.60 -4.07
C MET A 26 1.88 -3.84 -4.18
N VAL A 27 1.11 -2.86 -4.61
CA VAL A 27 -0.36 -2.96 -4.64
C VAL A 27 -0.93 -3.31 -6.01
N SER A 28 -0.18 -3.09 -7.08
CA SER A 28 -0.67 -3.15 -8.47
C SER A 28 -0.82 -4.57 -9.03
N GLY A 29 -1.86 -4.76 -9.85
CA GLY A 29 -2.02 -5.90 -10.73
C GLY A 29 -2.29 -7.22 -10.03
N LYS A 30 -2.14 -8.30 -10.78
CA LYS A 30 -2.43 -9.67 -10.32
C LYS A 30 -1.51 -10.16 -9.21
N THR A 31 -0.28 -9.65 -9.17
CA THR A 31 0.71 -10.03 -8.17
C THR A 31 0.73 -9.09 -6.97
N GLY A 32 0.03 -7.97 -7.05
CA GLY A 32 -0.05 -6.98 -5.99
C GLY A 32 -1.03 -7.32 -4.88
N LEU A 33 -1.00 -6.49 -3.85
CA LEU A 33 -1.74 -6.73 -2.60
C LEU A 33 -3.25 -6.45 -2.70
N GLU A 34 -3.69 -5.62 -3.68
CA GLU A 34 -5.10 -5.22 -3.78
C GLU A 34 -5.95 -6.17 -4.64
N GLY A 35 -5.38 -6.79 -5.65
CA GLY A 35 -6.15 -7.46 -6.69
C GLY A 35 -6.77 -6.47 -7.67
N ARG A 36 -6.89 -6.87 -8.93
CA ARG A 36 -7.30 -5.96 -10.01
C ARG A 36 -8.61 -6.39 -10.64
N GLU A 37 -9.56 -5.44 -10.70
CA GLU A 37 -10.84 -5.59 -11.39
C GLU A 37 -10.91 -4.60 -12.55
N HIS A 38 -11.07 -5.11 -13.78
CA HIS A 38 -11.06 -4.30 -15.00
C HIS A 38 -12.38 -3.57 -15.26
N TYR A 39 -13.49 -4.02 -14.64
CA TYR A 39 -14.78 -3.35 -14.72
C TYR A 39 -15.15 -2.74 -13.39
N PRO A 40 -15.76 -1.56 -13.38
CA PRO A 40 -16.25 -0.97 -12.14
C PRO A 40 -17.26 -1.87 -11.43
N TYR A 41 -17.19 -1.87 -10.13
CA TYR A 41 -18.10 -2.61 -9.25
C TYR A 41 -18.39 -1.77 -8.01
N LYS A 42 -19.41 -2.14 -7.27
CA LYS A 42 -19.67 -1.56 -5.94
C LYS A 42 -19.02 -2.45 -4.89
N ASP A 43 -18.26 -1.84 -4.01
CA ASP A 43 -17.66 -2.54 -2.88
C ASP A 43 -18.73 -2.89 -1.81
N VAL A 44 -18.29 -3.49 -0.70
CA VAL A 44 -19.18 -3.96 0.37
C VAL A 44 -19.99 -2.85 1.05
N VAL A 45 -19.57 -1.59 0.90
CA VAL A 45 -20.29 -0.41 1.44
C VAL A 45 -20.94 0.42 0.32
N GLY A 46 -20.96 -0.09 -0.91
CA GLY A 46 -21.65 0.53 -2.04
C GLY A 46 -20.84 1.60 -2.79
N ILE A 47 -19.56 1.72 -2.54
CA ILE A 47 -18.68 2.69 -3.23
C ILE A 47 -18.25 2.10 -4.58
N VAL A 48 -18.41 2.88 -5.66
CA VAL A 48 -17.95 2.49 -6.99
C VAL A 48 -16.42 2.45 -7.00
N THR A 49 -15.88 1.30 -7.39
CA THR A 49 -14.46 0.96 -7.32
C THR A 49 -14.01 0.28 -8.61
N VAL A 50 -12.78 0.48 -9.02
CA VAL A 50 -12.20 -0.18 -10.20
C VAL A 50 -10.69 -0.36 -10.04
N CYS A 51 -10.11 -1.20 -10.87
CA CYS A 51 -8.67 -1.46 -10.89
C CYS A 51 -8.16 -2.01 -9.56
N ASP A 52 -7.15 -1.40 -8.98
CA ASP A 52 -6.51 -1.83 -7.72
C ASP A 52 -7.12 -1.11 -6.51
N GLY A 53 -8.44 -0.91 -6.53
CA GLY A 53 -9.15 -0.23 -5.45
C GLY A 53 -9.34 1.28 -5.68
N HIS A 54 -9.17 1.76 -6.92
CA HIS A 54 -9.42 3.17 -7.24
C HIS A 54 -10.90 3.50 -7.06
N THR A 55 -11.18 4.60 -6.35
CA THR A 55 -12.52 5.17 -6.18
C THR A 55 -12.51 6.63 -6.65
N GLY A 56 -13.65 7.14 -7.08
CA GLY A 56 -13.75 8.53 -7.48
C GLY A 56 -14.86 8.76 -8.50
N SER A 57 -15.21 10.03 -8.68
CA SER A 57 -16.23 10.47 -9.65
C SER A 57 -15.77 10.37 -11.10
N ASP A 58 -14.50 10.12 -11.34
CA ASP A 58 -13.90 9.93 -12.66
C ASP A 58 -14.14 8.52 -13.24
N ILE A 59 -14.68 7.59 -12.44
CA ILE A 59 -14.97 6.23 -12.90
C ILE A 59 -16.17 6.24 -13.83
N VAL A 60 -15.98 5.68 -15.04
CA VAL A 60 -17.04 5.48 -16.02
C VAL A 60 -17.61 4.07 -15.86
N TRP A 61 -18.88 3.98 -15.46
CA TRP A 61 -19.59 2.70 -15.34
C TRP A 61 -19.69 2.01 -16.71
N ASP A 62 -19.57 0.70 -16.74
CA ASP A 62 -19.57 -0.14 -17.96
C ASP A 62 -18.31 -0.01 -18.84
N LYS A 63 -17.31 0.74 -18.42
CA LYS A 63 -16.04 0.81 -19.16
C LYS A 63 -15.10 -0.31 -18.70
N TYR A 64 -14.42 -0.97 -19.66
CA TYR A 64 -13.28 -1.83 -19.40
C TYR A 64 -12.01 -0.97 -19.24
N TYR A 65 -11.35 -1.12 -18.12
CA TYR A 65 -10.07 -0.47 -17.83
C TYR A 65 -8.92 -1.42 -18.13
N SER A 66 -8.05 -1.04 -19.06
CA SER A 66 -6.86 -1.83 -19.41
C SER A 66 -5.87 -1.87 -18.25
N ASP A 67 -4.91 -2.79 -18.31
CA ASP A 67 -3.82 -2.81 -17.33
C ASP A 67 -3.05 -1.49 -17.29
N LYS A 68 -2.80 -0.89 -18.44
CA LYS A 68 -2.13 0.42 -18.54
C LYS A 68 -2.94 1.53 -17.85
N GLU A 69 -4.26 1.55 -18.05
CA GLU A 69 -5.15 2.51 -17.39
C GLU A 69 -5.19 2.28 -15.88
N CYS A 70 -5.25 1.03 -15.44
CA CYS A 70 -5.21 0.67 -14.03
C CYS A 70 -3.87 1.08 -13.39
N ASP A 71 -2.76 0.83 -14.04
CA ASP A 71 -1.44 1.22 -13.55
C ASP A 71 -1.35 2.75 -13.33
N ALA A 72 -1.89 3.52 -14.29
CA ALA A 72 -1.91 4.97 -14.19
C ALA A 72 -2.78 5.46 -13.03
N LEU A 73 -3.95 4.87 -12.81
CA LEU A 73 -4.84 5.21 -11.70
C LEU A 73 -4.21 4.88 -10.35
N THR A 74 -3.61 3.70 -10.23
CA THR A 74 -2.95 3.27 -8.99
C THR A 74 -1.78 4.19 -8.66
N ARG A 75 -0.97 4.55 -9.65
CA ARG A 75 0.14 5.49 -9.44
C ARG A 75 -0.34 6.88 -9.02
N LYS A 76 -1.39 7.37 -9.63
CA LYS A 76 -2.02 8.65 -9.26
C LYS A 76 -2.50 8.64 -7.81
N ASP A 77 -3.21 7.59 -7.41
CA ASP A 77 -3.71 7.43 -6.04
C ASP A 77 -2.56 7.31 -5.04
N MET A 78 -1.53 6.53 -5.37
CA MET A 78 -0.36 6.36 -4.51
C MET A 78 0.42 7.67 -4.35
N THR A 79 0.58 8.44 -5.41
CA THR A 79 1.22 9.76 -5.37
C THR A 79 0.46 10.71 -4.45
N ARG A 80 -0.88 10.71 -4.53
CA ARG A 80 -1.74 11.52 -3.65
C ARG A 80 -1.60 11.12 -2.19
N ILE A 81 -1.61 9.83 -1.91
CA ILE A 81 -1.45 9.29 -0.54
C ILE A 81 -0.07 9.63 0.02
N ALA A 82 0.98 9.46 -0.77
CA ALA A 82 2.34 9.82 -0.37
C ALA A 82 2.45 11.31 -0.04
N ALA A 83 1.82 12.17 -0.85
CA ALA A 83 1.81 13.62 -0.60
C ALA A 83 1.11 13.99 0.71
N GLN A 84 0.11 13.21 1.14
CA GLN A 84 -0.58 13.41 2.41
C GLN A 84 0.23 12.91 3.62
N VAL A 85 0.95 11.81 3.47
CA VAL A 85 1.68 11.15 4.56
C VAL A 85 3.09 11.71 4.76
N TYR A 86 3.82 11.95 3.67
CA TYR A 86 5.23 12.35 3.72
C TYR A 86 5.55 13.55 4.61
N PRO A 87 4.73 14.64 4.61
CA PRO A 87 5.00 15.79 5.49
C PRO A 87 5.00 15.46 6.99
N HIS A 88 4.40 14.34 7.37
CA HIS A 88 4.33 13.87 8.77
C HIS A 88 5.47 12.92 9.14
N ILE A 89 6.30 12.53 8.20
CA ILE A 89 7.54 11.76 8.44
C ILE A 89 8.64 12.77 8.71
N LYS A 90 9.09 12.86 9.97
CA LYS A 90 10.02 13.90 10.47
C LYS A 90 11.46 13.42 10.59
N VAL A 91 11.76 12.19 10.19
CA VAL A 91 13.05 11.56 10.28
C VAL A 91 13.51 11.03 8.94
N GLN A 92 14.79 10.77 8.78
CA GLN A 92 15.28 10.10 7.57
C GLN A 92 14.80 8.67 7.53
N THR A 93 14.36 8.25 6.35
CA THR A 93 13.85 6.91 6.08
C THR A 93 14.39 6.40 4.76
N THR A 94 14.48 5.08 4.62
CA THR A 94 14.80 4.47 3.34
C THR A 94 13.58 4.50 2.42
N GLU A 95 13.80 4.34 1.11
CA GLU A 95 12.69 4.23 0.15
C GLU A 95 11.79 3.03 0.44
N THR A 96 12.34 1.91 0.92
CA THR A 96 11.56 0.72 1.28
C THR A 96 10.73 0.93 2.54
N GLN A 97 11.26 1.63 3.54
CA GLN A 97 10.48 2.02 4.73
C GLN A 97 9.28 2.87 4.33
N ARG A 98 9.49 3.91 3.53
CA ARG A 98 8.39 4.76 3.05
C ARG A 98 7.42 4.00 2.15
N ALA A 99 7.92 3.13 1.28
CA ALA A 99 7.05 2.32 0.41
C ALA A 99 6.10 1.44 1.22
N ALA A 100 6.58 0.79 2.28
CA ALA A 100 5.75 0.01 3.18
C ALA A 100 4.67 0.87 3.86
N ILE A 101 5.03 2.06 4.32
CA ILE A 101 4.10 3.01 4.95
C ILE A 101 3.06 3.49 3.93
N TYR A 102 3.45 3.79 2.70
CA TYR A 102 2.50 4.22 1.66
C TYR A 102 1.56 3.10 1.23
N SER A 103 2.04 1.86 1.11
CA SER A 103 1.18 0.69 0.88
C SER A 103 0.17 0.52 2.02
N PHE A 104 0.61 0.65 3.25
CA PHE A 104 -0.24 0.62 4.44
C PHE A 104 -1.30 1.73 4.39
N ALA A 105 -0.89 2.96 4.09
CA ALA A 105 -1.79 4.11 3.98
C ALA A 105 -2.79 3.96 2.82
N TYR A 106 -2.39 3.33 1.72
CA TYR A 106 -3.28 3.00 0.61
C TYR A 106 -4.46 2.14 1.07
N ASN A 107 -4.21 1.23 2.01
CA ASN A 107 -5.24 0.33 2.55
C ASN A 107 -6.07 0.95 3.68
N VAL A 108 -5.43 1.57 4.68
CA VAL A 108 -6.10 2.06 5.89
C VAL A 108 -6.48 3.54 5.82
N GLY A 109 -5.96 4.27 4.85
CA GLY A 109 -6.15 5.71 4.69
C GLY A 109 -5.00 6.53 5.30
N ALA A 110 -4.77 7.71 4.75
CA ALA A 110 -3.70 8.61 5.18
C ALA A 110 -3.91 9.09 6.62
N THR A 111 -5.13 9.45 6.98
CA THR A 111 -5.45 9.98 8.33
C THR A 111 -5.14 8.95 9.42
N ALA A 112 -5.58 7.70 9.25
CA ALA A 112 -5.27 6.62 10.20
C ALA A 112 -3.76 6.39 10.31
N THR A 113 -3.04 6.43 9.20
CA THR A 113 -1.58 6.30 9.16
C THR A 113 -0.88 7.41 9.93
N ILE A 114 -1.26 8.66 9.68
CA ILE A 114 -0.68 9.85 10.32
C ILE A 114 -0.86 9.80 11.85
N ASN A 115 -2.00 9.31 12.31
CA ASN A 115 -2.33 9.22 13.74
C ASN A 115 -1.92 7.91 14.40
N SER A 116 -1.25 7.01 13.66
CA SER A 116 -0.90 5.68 14.16
C SER A 116 0.29 5.69 15.13
N THR A 117 0.33 4.68 15.98
CA THR A 117 1.51 4.38 16.81
C THR A 117 2.74 4.07 15.96
N LEU A 118 2.54 3.48 14.77
CA LEU A 118 3.59 3.26 13.78
C LEU A 118 4.34 4.56 13.49
N LEU A 119 3.62 5.61 13.15
CA LEU A 119 4.24 6.89 12.78
C LEU A 119 4.91 7.57 13.99
N LYS A 120 4.33 7.45 15.17
CA LYS A 120 4.96 7.95 16.42
C LYS A 120 6.31 7.28 16.66
N LYS A 121 6.37 5.94 16.53
CA LYS A 121 7.62 5.18 16.70
C LYS A 121 8.65 5.54 15.64
N LEU A 122 8.21 5.66 14.38
CA LEU A 122 9.07 6.08 13.27
C LEU A 122 9.73 7.42 13.56
N ASN A 123 8.94 8.41 13.96
CA ASN A 123 9.43 9.76 14.25
C ASN A 123 10.29 9.84 15.52
N ALA A 124 10.20 8.84 16.40
CA ALA A 124 11.10 8.66 17.52
C ALA A 124 12.37 7.87 17.13
N LYS A 125 12.57 7.57 15.86
CA LYS A 125 13.68 6.77 15.32
C LYS A 125 13.68 5.31 15.78
N ASP A 126 12.54 4.82 16.29
CA ASP A 126 12.33 3.40 16.58
C ASP A 126 11.82 2.70 15.30
N TYR A 127 12.72 2.50 14.35
CA TYR A 127 12.39 1.94 13.04
C TYR A 127 11.90 0.49 13.16
N ALA A 128 12.55 -0.31 13.97
CA ALA A 128 12.15 -1.70 14.20
C ALA A 128 10.75 -1.79 14.83
N GLY A 129 10.48 -0.96 15.83
CA GLY A 129 9.18 -0.88 16.49
C GLY A 129 8.09 -0.38 15.55
N ALA A 130 8.41 0.62 14.70
CA ALA A 130 7.49 1.13 13.70
C ALA A 130 7.08 0.03 12.71
N CYS A 131 8.04 -0.69 12.14
CA CYS A 131 7.75 -1.79 11.21
C CYS A 131 6.91 -2.90 11.88
N SER A 132 7.19 -3.23 13.14
CA SER A 132 6.43 -4.23 13.90
C SER A 132 4.98 -3.83 14.15
N GLU A 133 4.68 -2.53 14.25
CA GLU A 133 3.32 -2.03 14.42
C GLU A 133 2.40 -2.38 13.24
N LEU A 134 2.93 -2.57 12.03
CA LEU A 134 2.14 -3.01 10.87
C LEU A 134 1.33 -4.26 11.19
N LYS A 135 1.92 -5.23 11.89
CA LYS A 135 1.31 -6.53 12.17
C LYS A 135 0.08 -6.47 13.09
N ARG A 136 -0.18 -5.35 13.73
CA ARG A 136 -1.38 -5.14 14.56
C ARG A 136 -2.63 -4.81 13.74
N TRP A 137 -2.48 -4.38 12.50
CA TRP A 137 -3.57 -3.91 11.62
C TRP A 137 -4.16 -5.03 10.77
N VAL A 138 -4.69 -6.05 11.45
CA VAL A 138 -5.20 -7.28 10.84
C VAL A 138 -6.69 -7.52 11.11
N TYR A 139 -7.36 -6.56 11.74
CA TYR A 139 -8.77 -6.64 12.10
C TYR A 139 -9.63 -5.72 11.24
N ALA A 140 -10.81 -6.20 10.86
CA ALA A 140 -11.87 -5.40 10.26
C ALA A 140 -13.20 -5.89 10.81
N GLY A 141 -14.06 -4.96 11.28
CA GLY A 141 -15.32 -5.31 11.93
C GLY A 141 -15.12 -6.18 13.18
N GLY A 142 -14.03 -5.97 13.93
CA GLY A 142 -13.70 -6.74 15.13
C GLY A 142 -13.20 -8.16 14.88
N LYS A 143 -13.02 -8.54 13.61
CA LYS A 143 -12.61 -9.88 13.20
C LYS A 143 -11.25 -9.83 12.49
N LYS A 144 -10.41 -10.83 12.78
CA LYS A 144 -9.10 -11.00 12.14
C LYS A 144 -9.26 -11.59 10.74
N TRP A 145 -8.59 -10.98 9.76
CA TRP A 145 -8.68 -11.38 8.35
C TRP A 145 -7.33 -11.85 7.82
N LYS A 146 -7.34 -13.03 7.20
CA LYS A 146 -6.14 -13.63 6.60
C LYS A 146 -5.52 -12.73 5.51
N GLY A 147 -6.34 -12.09 4.68
CA GLY A 147 -5.86 -11.18 3.65
C GLY A 147 -5.12 -9.97 4.23
N LEU A 148 -5.60 -9.42 5.35
CA LEU A 148 -4.92 -8.34 6.05
C LEU A 148 -3.61 -8.83 6.69
N MET A 149 -3.60 -10.04 7.26
CA MET A 149 -2.37 -10.64 7.80
C MET A 149 -1.30 -10.80 6.73
N ASN A 150 -1.66 -11.34 5.56
CA ASN A 150 -0.75 -11.51 4.44
C ASN A 150 -0.21 -10.16 3.94
N ARG A 151 -1.08 -9.17 3.85
CA ARG A 151 -0.71 -7.81 3.44
C ARG A 151 0.30 -7.20 4.41
N ARG A 152 0.06 -7.31 5.71
CA ARG A 152 0.97 -6.77 6.74
C ARG A 152 2.31 -7.50 6.77
N ASP A 153 2.32 -8.79 6.50
CA ASP A 153 3.56 -9.56 6.40
C ASP A 153 4.43 -9.06 5.23
N VAL A 154 3.85 -8.78 4.08
CA VAL A 154 4.55 -8.22 2.93
C VAL A 154 5.06 -6.80 3.24
N GLU A 155 4.22 -5.95 3.80
CA GLU A 155 4.60 -4.59 4.18
C GLU A 155 5.72 -4.59 5.22
N TYR A 156 5.66 -5.49 6.22
CA TYR A 156 6.71 -5.66 7.20
C TYR A 156 8.04 -6.07 6.54
N GLU A 157 8.01 -7.03 5.63
CA GLU A 157 9.20 -7.48 4.90
C GLU A 157 9.84 -6.33 4.10
N VAL A 158 9.04 -5.50 3.44
CA VAL A 158 9.52 -4.32 2.72
C VAL A 158 10.04 -3.24 3.68
N CYS A 159 9.34 -3.00 4.79
CA CYS A 159 9.75 -2.04 5.82
C CYS A 159 11.11 -2.38 6.42
N THR A 160 11.38 -3.66 6.62
CA THR A 160 12.64 -4.18 7.19
C THR A 160 13.65 -4.59 6.12
N TRP A 161 13.41 -4.21 4.87
CA TRP A 161 14.28 -4.59 3.75
C TRP A 161 15.71 -4.13 3.99
N SER A 162 16.63 -5.07 3.94
CA SER A 162 18.06 -4.80 3.97
C SER A 162 18.69 -5.20 2.64
N LYS A 163 19.59 -4.37 2.14
CA LYS A 163 20.44 -4.79 1.02
C LYS A 163 21.35 -5.91 1.52
N LYS A 164 21.16 -7.08 0.96
CA LYS A 164 22.11 -8.17 1.13
C LYS A 164 23.20 -8.05 0.08
#